data_67191097249e0a0731f662e7b4f13a2c
#
_entry.id   67191097249e0a0731f662e7b4f13a2c
#
_cell.length_a   1.000
_cell.length_b   1.000
_cell.length_c   1.000
_cell.angle_alpha   90.00
_cell.angle_beta   90.00
_cell.angle_gamma   90.00
#
_symmetry.space_group_name_H-M   'P 1'
#
loop_
_entity.id
_entity.type
_entity.pdbx_description
1 polymer ?
#
loop_
_entity_poly.entity_id
_entity_poly.type
_entity_poly.pdbx_seq_one_letter_code
_entity_poly.pdbx_strand_id
1 'polypeptide(L)'
;PAAAPANDPEGVELAYETVDWTPPEGARLSDAIYEEYALQSLRIPGAAPHPTKLVQSAAMASVAPPKPSYRPMLPADIRTRLSNAQLETVIYAGEAHVDHLAGAWMVDEHLDNVSAAAEDAASAVRFRRGFMLGDGTGAGKGRQSAGIILDNWLRGRRKAVWISKSDKLIEDAQRDWSALGMERLLVTPLSRFPQGAKITLTEGILFTTYATLRSDDRG
;
A
#
# COMPACT_ATOMS: atom_id res chain seq x y z
N PRO A 1 -21.29 -18.43 -1.69
CA PRO A 1 -20.00 -18.03 -2.21
C PRO A 1 -20.21 -17.62 -3.66
N ALA A 2 -20.16 -16.30 -3.93
CA ALA A 2 -20.12 -15.82 -5.30
C ALA A 2 -18.80 -16.31 -5.90
N ALA A 3 -18.88 -16.96 -7.07
CA ALA A 3 -17.71 -17.36 -7.83
C ALA A 3 -16.84 -16.11 -8.06
N ALA A 4 -15.53 -16.24 -7.88
CA ALA A 4 -14.60 -15.20 -8.25
C ALA A 4 -14.85 -14.80 -9.70
N PRO A 5 -14.84 -13.49 -10.06
CA PRO A 5 -14.95 -13.09 -11.44
C PRO A 5 -13.84 -13.80 -12.24
N ALA A 6 -14.19 -14.30 -13.40
CA ALA A 6 -13.36 -15.20 -14.22
C ALA A 6 -12.04 -14.60 -14.74
N ASN A 7 -11.63 -13.43 -14.28
CA ASN A 7 -10.53 -12.63 -14.83
C ASN A 7 -9.51 -12.11 -13.78
N ASP A 8 -9.57 -12.55 -12.53
CA ASP A 8 -8.50 -12.19 -11.59
C ASP A 8 -7.21 -12.91 -11.98
N PRO A 9 -6.07 -12.20 -11.97
CA PRO A 9 -4.80 -12.84 -12.22
C PRO A 9 -4.48 -13.87 -11.13
N GLU A 10 -3.86 -14.97 -11.50
CA GLU A 10 -3.35 -15.94 -10.53
C GLU A 10 -2.24 -15.27 -9.71
N GLY A 11 -2.36 -15.33 -8.37
CA GLY A 11 -1.37 -14.81 -7.45
C GLY A 11 -0.29 -15.83 -7.16
N VAL A 12 0.96 -15.38 -7.22
CA VAL A 12 2.13 -16.15 -6.77
C VAL A 12 2.91 -15.31 -5.76
N GLU A 13 3.59 -15.98 -4.83
CA GLU A 13 4.47 -15.27 -3.89
C GLU A 13 5.65 -14.63 -4.63
N LEU A 14 5.88 -13.34 -4.40
CA LEU A 14 7.00 -12.62 -4.97
C LEU A 14 8.31 -13.15 -4.38
N ALA A 15 9.11 -13.82 -5.20
CA ALA A 15 10.44 -14.24 -4.81
C ALA A 15 11.41 -13.05 -4.80
N TYR A 16 12.14 -12.88 -3.71
CA TYR A 16 13.25 -11.95 -3.56
C TYR A 16 14.28 -12.53 -2.57
N GLU A 17 15.47 -11.96 -2.58
CA GLU A 17 16.57 -12.29 -1.67
C GLU A 17 16.82 -11.13 -0.72
N THR A 18 17.10 -11.43 0.54
CA THR A 18 17.62 -10.43 1.48
C THR A 18 19.14 -10.42 1.41
N VAL A 19 19.74 -9.24 1.41
CA VAL A 19 21.18 -9.05 1.40
C VAL A 19 21.61 -8.31 2.66
N ASP A 20 22.87 -8.53 3.06
CA ASP A 20 23.45 -7.77 4.16
C ASP A 20 23.71 -6.34 3.71
N TRP A 21 23.24 -5.41 4.51
CA TRP A 21 23.50 -4.01 4.29
C TRP A 21 24.96 -3.70 4.63
N THR A 22 25.60 -2.97 3.74
CA THR A 22 26.93 -2.41 3.99
C THR A 22 26.86 -0.89 3.91
N PRO A 23 27.42 -0.15 4.86
CA PRO A 23 27.48 1.30 4.77
C PRO A 23 28.11 1.72 3.44
N PRO A 24 27.60 2.75 2.76
CA PRO A 24 28.22 3.30 1.58
C PRO A 24 29.67 3.71 1.87
N GLU A 25 30.63 3.21 1.10
CA GLU A 25 32.03 3.62 1.23
C GLU A 25 32.16 5.11 0.94
N GLY A 26 32.74 5.87 1.89
CA GLY A 26 33.05 7.28 1.70
C GLY A 26 31.87 8.23 1.78
N ALA A 27 30.72 7.80 2.31
CA ALA A 27 29.60 8.69 2.60
C ALA A 27 30.03 9.77 3.62
N ARG A 28 30.68 10.80 3.12
CA ARG A 28 30.89 12.04 3.86
C ARG A 28 29.55 12.76 3.83
N LEU A 29 28.84 12.72 4.94
CA LEU A 29 27.59 13.45 5.17
C LEU A 29 27.70 14.96 4.85
N SER A 30 28.91 15.46 4.56
CA SER A 30 29.21 16.86 4.27
C SER A 30 29.16 17.26 2.79
N ASP A 31 29.26 16.33 1.85
CA ASP A 31 29.52 16.67 0.45
C ASP A 31 28.32 16.48 -0.48
N ALA A 32 27.31 15.67 -0.12
CA ALA A 32 26.09 15.48 -0.89
C ALA A 32 24.87 15.35 0.02
N ILE A 33 23.83 16.12 -0.27
CA ILE A 33 22.54 16.03 0.44
C ILE A 33 21.74 14.81 -0.04
N TYR A 34 21.91 14.45 -1.30
CA TYR A 34 21.23 13.34 -1.97
C TYR A 34 22.21 12.42 -2.69
N GLU A 35 21.87 11.16 -2.75
CA GLU A 35 22.57 10.14 -3.55
C GLU A 35 21.58 9.34 -4.39
N GLU A 36 22.05 8.61 -5.39
CA GLU A 36 21.20 7.74 -6.20
C GLU A 36 20.63 6.62 -5.34
N TYR A 37 19.31 6.42 -5.44
CA TYR A 37 18.61 5.39 -4.70
C TYR A 37 18.90 4.01 -5.30
N ALA A 38 19.24 3.07 -4.44
CA ALA A 38 19.36 1.64 -4.76
C ALA A 38 18.77 0.80 -3.62
N LEU A 39 18.22 -0.37 -3.95
CA LEU A 39 17.78 -1.33 -2.94
C LEU A 39 18.96 -1.79 -2.09
N GLN A 40 18.86 -1.62 -0.79
CA GLN A 40 19.98 -1.84 0.13
C GLN A 40 19.95 -3.21 0.81
N SER A 41 18.76 -3.72 1.14
CA SER A 41 18.58 -4.99 1.85
C SER A 41 17.89 -6.07 1.04
N LEU A 42 17.55 -5.77 -0.22
CA LEU A 42 16.79 -6.64 -1.09
C LEU A 42 17.44 -6.76 -2.48
N ARG A 43 17.29 -7.95 -3.07
CA ARG A 43 17.44 -8.17 -4.51
C ARG A 43 16.16 -8.84 -5.02
N ILE A 44 15.58 -8.29 -6.07
CA ILE A 44 14.35 -8.81 -6.69
C ILE A 44 14.73 -9.26 -8.11
N PRO A 45 15.11 -10.53 -8.30
CA PRO A 45 15.54 -11.01 -9.61
C PRO A 45 14.48 -10.78 -10.68
N GLY A 46 14.91 -10.24 -11.83
CA GLY A 46 14.01 -9.95 -12.96
C GLY A 46 13.19 -8.67 -12.85
N ALA A 47 13.28 -7.92 -11.75
CA ALA A 47 12.65 -6.60 -11.65
C ALA A 47 13.57 -5.52 -12.25
N ALA A 48 13.00 -4.70 -13.14
CA ALA A 48 13.72 -3.58 -13.74
C ALA A 48 13.90 -2.42 -12.73
N PRO A 49 14.95 -1.61 -12.86
CA PRO A 49 15.06 -0.36 -12.11
C PRO A 49 13.92 0.59 -12.48
N HIS A 50 13.67 1.59 -11.63
CA HIS A 50 12.68 2.61 -11.93
C HIS A 50 13.09 3.39 -13.20
N PRO A 51 12.16 3.70 -14.12
CA PRO A 51 12.49 4.36 -15.39
C PRO A 51 13.06 5.78 -15.22
N THR A 52 12.71 6.44 -14.12
CA THR A 52 13.32 7.73 -13.71
C THR A 52 14.31 7.46 -12.60
N LYS A 53 15.48 8.10 -12.66
CA LYS A 53 16.46 8.03 -11.56
C LYS A 53 15.82 8.52 -10.27
N LEU A 54 15.81 7.65 -9.27
CA LEU A 54 15.36 7.97 -7.92
C LEU A 54 16.57 8.40 -7.08
N VAL A 55 16.32 9.30 -6.15
CA VAL A 55 17.34 9.75 -5.19
C VAL A 55 16.82 9.61 -3.76
N GLN A 56 17.74 9.40 -2.84
CA GLN A 56 17.47 9.38 -1.41
C GLN A 56 18.37 10.39 -0.69
N SER A 57 18.01 10.80 0.51
CA SER A 57 18.92 11.62 1.30
C SER A 57 20.12 10.77 1.73
N ALA A 58 21.31 11.33 1.71
CA ALA A 58 22.52 10.66 2.18
C ALA A 58 22.41 10.20 3.64
N ALA A 59 21.66 10.95 4.47
CA ALA A 59 21.38 10.56 5.84
C ALA A 59 20.56 9.28 5.95
N MET A 60 19.54 9.10 5.09
CA MET A 60 18.75 7.86 5.06
C MET A 60 19.53 6.69 4.49
N ALA A 61 20.37 6.92 3.49
CA ALA A 61 21.24 5.90 2.91
C ALA A 61 22.23 5.32 3.92
N SER A 62 22.59 6.05 4.95
CA SER A 62 23.49 5.60 6.02
C SER A 62 22.80 4.78 7.12
N VAL A 63 21.49 4.58 7.04
CA VAL A 63 20.72 3.79 8.00
C VAL A 63 20.41 2.42 7.41
N ALA A 64 20.81 1.37 8.13
CA ALA A 64 20.51 0.00 7.72
C ALA A 64 18.99 -0.22 7.64
N PRO A 65 18.43 -0.55 6.46
CA PRO A 65 17.01 -0.88 6.38
C PRO A 65 16.74 -2.24 7.04
N PRO A 66 15.52 -2.48 7.54
CA PRO A 66 15.16 -3.78 8.09
C PRO A 66 15.17 -4.85 6.99
N LYS A 67 15.47 -6.10 7.36
CA LYS A 67 15.34 -7.25 6.48
C LYS A 67 13.91 -7.76 6.56
N PRO A 68 13.09 -7.66 5.51
CA PRO A 68 11.72 -8.15 5.55
C PRO A 68 11.66 -9.66 5.35
N SER A 69 10.61 -10.26 5.87
CA SER A 69 10.27 -11.68 5.68
C SER A 69 9.02 -11.88 4.82
N TYR A 70 8.19 -10.84 4.73
CA TYR A 70 6.92 -10.87 4.03
C TYR A 70 7.07 -11.15 2.52
N ARG A 71 6.29 -12.06 1.99
CA ARG A 71 6.23 -12.40 0.56
C ARG A 71 4.90 -11.94 -0.02
N PRO A 72 4.86 -10.79 -0.74
CA PRO A 72 3.62 -10.33 -1.38
C PRO A 72 3.06 -11.38 -2.35
N MET A 73 1.73 -11.50 -2.38
CA MET A 73 0.99 -12.30 -3.36
C MET A 73 0.67 -11.40 -4.56
N LEU A 74 1.32 -11.64 -5.70
CA LEU A 74 1.22 -10.77 -6.87
C LEU A 74 1.17 -11.62 -8.15
N PRO A 75 0.66 -11.09 -9.28
CA PRO A 75 0.71 -11.78 -10.56
C PRO A 75 2.15 -12.16 -10.96
N ALA A 76 2.32 -13.29 -11.62
CA ALA A 76 3.64 -13.79 -12.03
C ALA A 76 4.43 -12.77 -12.90
N ASP A 77 3.73 -11.97 -13.68
CA ASP A 77 4.30 -10.94 -14.57
C ASP A 77 4.47 -9.56 -13.90
N ILE A 78 4.24 -9.44 -12.58
CA ILE A 78 4.27 -8.14 -11.86
C ILE A 78 5.58 -7.37 -12.05
N ARG A 79 6.71 -8.08 -12.26
CA ARG A 79 8.03 -7.47 -12.49
C ARG A 79 8.11 -6.66 -13.80
N THR A 80 7.18 -6.86 -14.71
CA THR A 80 7.06 -6.05 -15.94
C THR A 80 6.19 -4.80 -15.74
N ARG A 81 5.46 -4.72 -14.62
CA ARG A 81 4.49 -3.67 -14.30
C ARG A 81 4.92 -2.74 -13.18
N LEU A 82 5.75 -3.25 -12.28
CA LEU A 82 6.34 -2.52 -11.16
C LEU A 82 7.85 -2.60 -11.23
N SER A 83 8.52 -1.47 -10.99
CA SER A 83 9.98 -1.43 -10.83
C SER A 83 10.41 -2.09 -9.52
N ASN A 84 11.71 -2.35 -9.40
CA ASN A 84 12.30 -2.91 -8.18
C ASN A 84 12.00 -2.06 -6.93
N ALA A 85 12.13 -0.71 -7.01
CA ALA A 85 11.82 0.19 -5.91
C ALA A 85 10.32 0.18 -5.53
N GLN A 86 9.43 0.06 -6.52
CA GLN A 86 7.99 -0.04 -6.27
C GLN A 86 7.61 -1.39 -5.64
N LEU A 87 8.25 -2.47 -6.06
CA LEU A 87 8.08 -3.79 -5.45
C LEU A 87 8.62 -3.84 -4.02
N GLU A 88 9.75 -3.18 -3.76
CA GLU A 88 10.29 -3.02 -2.41
C GLU A 88 9.27 -2.37 -1.48
N THR A 89 8.59 -1.31 -1.93
CA THR A 89 7.50 -0.67 -1.16
C THR A 89 6.40 -1.66 -0.82
N VAL A 90 5.96 -2.49 -1.77
CA VAL A 90 4.92 -3.50 -1.50
C VAL A 90 5.38 -4.52 -0.47
N ILE A 91 6.65 -4.93 -0.52
CA ILE A 91 7.23 -5.84 0.47
C ILE A 91 7.22 -5.22 1.87
N TYR A 92 7.75 -4.00 2.04
CA TYR A 92 7.80 -3.35 3.36
C TYR A 92 6.42 -2.95 3.89
N ALA A 93 5.51 -2.55 3.02
CA ALA A 93 4.12 -2.30 3.42
C ALA A 93 3.45 -3.59 3.91
N GLY A 94 3.66 -4.69 3.22
CA GLY A 94 3.17 -6.01 3.64
C GLY A 94 3.74 -6.43 4.98
N GLU A 95 5.06 -6.28 5.19
CA GLU A 95 5.72 -6.55 6.48
C GLU A 95 5.10 -5.74 7.63
N ALA A 96 4.84 -4.44 7.41
CA ALA A 96 4.17 -3.62 8.40
C ALA A 96 2.74 -4.08 8.66
N HIS A 97 2.00 -4.43 7.62
CA HIS A 97 0.58 -4.75 7.71
C HIS A 97 0.27 -6.13 8.29
N VAL A 98 1.21 -7.06 8.38
CA VAL A 98 1.00 -8.34 9.09
C VAL A 98 1.09 -8.16 10.60
N ASP A 99 1.78 -7.12 11.05
CA ASP A 99 1.89 -6.76 12.45
C ASP A 99 0.66 -5.99 12.97
N HIS A 100 0.49 -6.01 14.28
CA HIS A 100 -0.53 -5.25 14.98
C HIS A 100 0.10 -4.26 15.94
N LEU A 101 -0.61 -3.19 16.21
CA LEU A 101 -0.28 -2.29 17.32
C LEU A 101 -0.40 -3.04 18.64
N ALA A 102 0.39 -2.64 19.62
CA ALA A 102 0.34 -3.23 20.95
C ALA A 102 -1.03 -3.01 21.60
N GLY A 103 -1.50 -4.01 22.36
CA GLY A 103 -2.76 -3.96 23.09
C GLY A 103 -3.98 -4.37 22.28
N ALA A 104 -5.09 -4.48 22.97
CA ALA A 104 -6.43 -4.71 22.45
C ALA A 104 -7.30 -3.47 22.69
N TRP A 105 -8.29 -3.26 21.85
CA TRP A 105 -9.05 -2.02 21.82
C TRP A 105 -10.54 -2.31 21.68
N MET A 106 -11.36 -1.52 22.35
CA MET A 106 -12.79 -1.47 22.12
C MET A 106 -13.13 -0.24 21.28
N VAL A 107 -14.00 -0.43 20.31
CA VAL A 107 -14.56 0.64 19.48
C VAL A 107 -16.05 0.71 19.79
N ASP A 108 -16.58 1.90 20.06
CA ASP A 108 -17.98 2.07 20.34
C ASP A 108 -18.87 1.79 19.11
N GLU A 109 -20.17 1.71 19.29
CA GLU A 109 -21.11 1.37 18.21
C GLU A 109 -21.16 2.42 17.09
N HIS A 110 -20.79 3.66 17.40
CA HIS A 110 -20.74 4.77 16.44
C HIS A 110 -19.37 4.91 15.77
N LEU A 111 -18.37 4.15 16.20
CA LEU A 111 -16.98 4.20 15.74
C LEU A 111 -16.25 5.52 16.06
N ASP A 112 -16.75 6.29 17.01
CA ASP A 112 -16.23 7.61 17.36
C ASP A 112 -15.17 7.54 18.47
N ASN A 113 -15.27 6.55 19.35
CA ASN A 113 -14.37 6.42 20.49
C ASN A 113 -13.64 5.08 20.48
N VAL A 114 -12.34 5.15 20.76
CA VAL A 114 -11.49 3.98 20.91
C VAL A 114 -10.91 4.00 22.33
N SER A 115 -11.09 2.92 23.07
CA SER A 115 -10.56 2.74 24.43
C SER A 115 -9.76 1.46 24.54
N ALA A 116 -8.81 1.43 25.49
CA ALA A 116 -8.06 0.21 25.77
C ALA A 116 -9.00 -0.88 26.32
N ALA A 117 -8.76 -2.11 25.94
CA ALA A 117 -9.51 -3.28 26.38
C ALA A 117 -8.58 -4.34 26.95
N ALA A 118 -9.13 -5.26 27.75
CA ALA A 118 -8.41 -6.48 28.11
C ALA A 118 -8.22 -7.35 26.84
N GLU A 119 -7.09 -8.04 26.75
CA GLU A 119 -6.75 -8.83 25.55
C GLU A 119 -7.74 -9.97 25.28
N ASP A 120 -8.42 -10.46 26.30
CA ASP A 120 -9.41 -11.54 26.27
C ASP A 120 -10.86 -11.03 26.14
N ALA A 121 -11.08 -9.72 26.04
CA ALA A 121 -12.43 -9.19 25.88
C ALA A 121 -13.03 -9.63 24.54
N ALA A 122 -14.24 -10.21 24.59
CA ALA A 122 -14.89 -10.83 23.43
C ALA A 122 -15.13 -9.88 22.23
N SER A 123 -15.23 -8.55 22.49
CA SER A 123 -15.41 -7.50 21.47
C SER A 123 -14.12 -6.74 21.16
N ALA A 124 -12.99 -7.16 21.73
CA ALA A 124 -11.72 -6.49 21.49
C ALA A 124 -11.25 -6.66 20.04
N VAL A 125 -10.74 -5.57 19.49
CA VAL A 125 -10.13 -5.53 18.16
C VAL A 125 -8.65 -5.21 18.29
N ARG A 126 -7.85 -5.70 17.36
CA ARG A 126 -6.43 -5.37 17.23
C ARG A 126 -6.24 -4.56 15.96
N PHE A 127 -5.63 -3.41 16.08
CA PHE A 127 -5.33 -2.55 14.94
C PHE A 127 -4.03 -2.98 14.27
N ARG A 128 -4.03 -3.05 12.94
CA ARG A 128 -2.83 -3.30 12.16
C ARG A 128 -1.90 -2.09 12.19
N ARG A 129 -0.60 -2.36 12.06
CA ARG A 129 0.37 -1.29 11.84
C ARG A 129 0.15 -0.65 10.47
N GLY A 130 0.26 0.69 10.42
CA GLY A 130 0.27 1.43 9.17
C GLY A 130 1.65 1.43 8.51
N PHE A 131 1.68 1.82 7.24
CA PHE A 131 2.91 2.07 6.48
C PHE A 131 2.89 3.47 5.91
N MET A 132 3.98 4.22 6.10
CA MET A 132 4.15 5.58 5.57
C MET A 132 4.96 5.52 4.28
N LEU A 133 4.34 5.84 3.15
CA LEU A 133 5.00 5.96 1.86
C LEU A 133 5.41 7.42 1.63
N GLY A 134 6.66 7.75 1.94
CA GLY A 134 7.21 9.11 1.92
C GLY A 134 7.88 9.51 0.61
N ASP A 135 7.76 8.74 -0.44
CA ASP A 135 8.41 9.00 -1.73
C ASP A 135 8.05 10.37 -2.32
N GLY A 136 9.01 10.97 -3.02
CA GLY A 136 8.82 12.20 -3.75
C GLY A 136 7.88 12.07 -4.95
N THR A 137 7.63 13.20 -5.60
CA THR A 137 6.85 13.24 -6.84
C THR A 137 7.60 12.48 -7.95
N GLY A 138 6.90 11.66 -8.70
CA GLY A 138 7.45 10.90 -9.84
C GLY A 138 7.84 9.46 -9.50
N ALA A 139 7.96 9.06 -8.24
CA ALA A 139 8.26 7.67 -7.84
C ALA A 139 7.09 6.69 -8.11
N GLY A 140 5.93 7.20 -8.52
CA GLY A 140 4.77 6.35 -8.82
C GLY A 140 4.03 5.84 -7.58
N LYS A 141 3.84 6.69 -6.55
CA LYS A 141 3.12 6.34 -5.32
C LYS A 141 1.75 5.71 -5.55
N GLY A 142 0.99 6.22 -6.53
CA GLY A 142 -0.31 5.63 -6.89
C GLY A 142 -0.18 4.18 -7.34
N ARG A 143 0.84 3.88 -8.16
CA ARG A 143 1.16 2.54 -8.62
C ARG A 143 1.60 1.63 -7.46
N GLN A 144 2.39 2.14 -6.53
CA GLN A 144 2.80 1.43 -5.32
C GLN A 144 1.59 1.13 -4.43
N SER A 145 0.71 2.11 -4.20
CA SER A 145 -0.55 1.92 -3.46
C SER A 145 -1.46 0.89 -4.11
N ALA A 146 -1.59 0.91 -5.43
CA ALA A 146 -2.32 -0.11 -6.16
C ALA A 146 -1.69 -1.51 -5.99
N GLY A 147 -0.36 -1.60 -5.97
CA GLY A 147 0.37 -2.86 -5.70
C GLY A 147 0.10 -3.42 -4.31
N ILE A 148 0.04 -2.56 -3.28
CA ILE A 148 -0.32 -2.95 -1.91
C ILE A 148 -1.77 -3.46 -1.86
N ILE A 149 -2.70 -2.79 -2.55
CA ILE A 149 -4.10 -3.24 -2.63
C ILE A 149 -4.18 -4.58 -3.38
N LEU A 150 -3.42 -4.76 -4.46
CA LEU A 150 -3.42 -5.99 -5.25
C LEU A 150 -2.93 -7.20 -4.44
N ASP A 151 -1.87 -7.06 -3.65
CA ASP A 151 -1.42 -8.10 -2.72
C ASP A 151 -2.54 -8.50 -1.75
N ASN A 152 -3.23 -7.51 -1.16
CA ASN A 152 -4.37 -7.76 -0.29
C ASN A 152 -5.54 -8.41 -1.01
N TRP A 153 -5.82 -7.99 -2.25
CA TRP A 153 -6.87 -8.54 -3.10
C TRP A 153 -6.67 -10.03 -3.38
N LEU A 154 -5.46 -10.40 -3.80
CA LEU A 154 -5.11 -11.79 -4.11
C LEU A 154 -5.07 -12.68 -2.86
N ARG A 155 -4.97 -12.08 -1.67
CA ARG A 155 -5.15 -12.75 -0.38
C ARG A 155 -6.60 -12.78 0.12
N GLY A 156 -7.57 -12.40 -0.72
CA GLY A 156 -9.00 -12.44 -0.41
C GLY A 156 -9.56 -11.18 0.26
N ARG A 157 -8.74 -10.15 0.53
CA ARG A 157 -9.19 -8.87 1.09
C ARG A 157 -9.59 -7.93 -0.05
N ARG A 158 -10.78 -8.14 -0.59
CA ARG A 158 -11.25 -7.54 -1.84
C ARG A 158 -11.94 -6.18 -1.69
N LYS A 159 -11.83 -5.54 -0.53
CA LYS A 159 -12.37 -4.20 -0.28
C LYS A 159 -11.27 -3.29 0.18
N ALA A 160 -11.15 -2.15 -0.49
CA ALA A 160 -10.22 -1.09 -0.12
C ALA A 160 -10.91 0.27 -0.19
N VAL A 161 -10.40 1.22 0.58
CA VAL A 161 -10.80 2.64 0.49
C VAL A 161 -9.58 3.42 0.04
N TRP A 162 -9.75 4.22 -1.02
CA TRP A 162 -8.75 5.14 -1.52
C TRP A 162 -9.19 6.57 -1.27
N ILE A 163 -8.53 7.24 -0.34
CA ILE A 163 -8.83 8.61 0.03
C ILE A 163 -7.83 9.54 -0.64
N SER A 164 -8.31 10.55 -1.34
CA SER A 164 -7.46 11.46 -2.11
C SER A 164 -7.75 12.92 -1.80
N LYS A 165 -6.89 13.80 -2.32
CA LYS A 165 -7.06 15.25 -2.19
C LYS A 165 -8.20 15.79 -3.07
N SER A 166 -8.44 15.20 -4.22
CA SER A 166 -9.38 15.68 -5.23
C SER A 166 -10.05 14.54 -5.98
N ASP A 167 -11.33 14.72 -6.32
CA ASP A 167 -12.10 13.76 -7.12
C ASP A 167 -11.51 13.53 -8.52
N LYS A 168 -10.83 14.51 -9.08
CA LYS A 168 -10.15 14.37 -10.38
C LYS A 168 -9.07 13.29 -10.39
N LEU A 169 -8.53 12.95 -9.22
CA LEU A 169 -7.49 11.91 -9.08
C LEU A 169 -8.05 10.48 -9.15
N ILE A 170 -9.36 10.30 -9.29
CA ILE A 170 -9.95 8.98 -9.54
C ILE A 170 -9.43 8.36 -10.85
N GLU A 171 -9.21 9.17 -11.88
CA GLU A 171 -8.67 8.67 -13.16
C GLU A 171 -7.25 8.14 -12.99
N ASP A 172 -6.45 8.80 -12.15
CA ASP A 172 -5.10 8.35 -11.83
C ASP A 172 -5.15 7.02 -11.05
N ALA A 173 -6.03 6.90 -10.05
CA ALA A 173 -6.22 5.66 -9.30
C ALA A 173 -6.69 4.52 -10.21
N GLN A 174 -7.63 4.78 -11.11
CA GLN A 174 -8.11 3.82 -12.10
C GLN A 174 -7.02 3.38 -13.07
N ARG A 175 -6.21 4.33 -13.55
CA ARG A 175 -5.05 4.05 -14.41
C ARG A 175 -4.01 3.19 -13.69
N ASP A 176 -3.67 3.53 -12.46
CA ASP A 176 -2.67 2.82 -11.68
C ASP A 176 -3.14 1.39 -11.34
N TRP A 177 -4.42 1.22 -11.02
CA TRP A 177 -5.03 -0.08 -10.78
C TRP A 177 -5.06 -0.95 -12.04
N SER A 178 -5.54 -0.40 -13.16
CA SER A 178 -5.62 -1.13 -14.43
C SER A 178 -4.27 -1.47 -15.03
N ALA A 179 -3.24 -0.65 -14.78
CA ALA A 179 -1.89 -0.95 -15.23
C ALA A 179 -1.27 -2.18 -14.54
N LEU A 180 -1.83 -2.62 -13.41
CA LEU A 180 -1.48 -3.89 -12.76
C LEU A 180 -2.29 -5.08 -13.31
N GLY A 181 -3.12 -4.87 -14.35
CA GLY A 181 -3.91 -5.90 -14.99
C GLY A 181 -5.31 -6.08 -14.42
N MET A 182 -5.74 -5.15 -13.56
CA MET A 182 -7.03 -5.22 -12.89
C MET A 182 -8.11 -4.40 -13.61
N GLU A 183 -9.37 -4.79 -13.43
CA GLU A 183 -10.49 -4.11 -14.05
C GLU A 183 -10.66 -2.68 -13.50
N ARG A 184 -10.59 -1.69 -14.40
CA ARG A 184 -10.66 -0.26 -14.07
C ARG A 184 -11.93 0.12 -13.29
N LEU A 185 -13.07 -0.48 -13.64
CA LEU A 185 -14.37 -0.18 -13.04
C LEU A 185 -14.51 -0.65 -11.60
N LEU A 186 -13.58 -1.46 -11.09
CA LEU A 186 -13.52 -1.81 -9.67
C LEU A 186 -13.19 -0.60 -8.78
N VAL A 187 -12.64 0.48 -9.34
CA VAL A 187 -12.45 1.75 -8.62
C VAL A 187 -13.72 2.59 -8.77
N THR A 188 -14.53 2.59 -7.73
CA THR A 188 -15.86 3.20 -7.72
C THR A 188 -15.86 4.48 -6.87
N PRO A 189 -16.31 5.62 -7.38
CA PRO A 189 -16.42 6.84 -6.59
C PRO A 189 -17.54 6.74 -5.54
N LEU A 190 -17.30 7.31 -4.35
CA LEU A 190 -18.32 7.35 -3.28
C LEU A 190 -19.62 8.04 -3.74
N SER A 191 -19.54 9.03 -4.62
CA SER A 191 -20.68 9.74 -5.20
C SER A 191 -21.67 8.85 -5.98
N ARG A 192 -21.27 7.61 -6.30
CA ARG A 192 -22.19 6.61 -6.89
C ARG A 192 -23.25 6.12 -5.90
N PHE A 193 -23.01 6.26 -4.61
CA PHE A 193 -23.95 5.86 -3.57
C PHE A 193 -24.73 7.08 -3.09
N PRO A 194 -26.07 6.98 -2.92
CA PRO A 194 -26.85 8.08 -2.37
C PRO A 194 -26.35 8.47 -0.98
N GLN A 195 -26.43 9.76 -0.66
CA GLN A 195 -26.06 10.25 0.67
C GLN A 195 -26.92 9.57 1.75
N GLY A 196 -26.32 9.21 2.86
CA GLY A 196 -26.97 8.48 3.95
C GLY A 196 -27.32 7.01 3.65
N ALA A 197 -27.08 6.54 2.43
CA ALA A 197 -27.32 5.15 2.08
C ALA A 197 -26.17 4.22 2.50
N LYS A 198 -26.54 3.00 2.86
CA LYS A 198 -25.54 1.95 3.11
C LYS A 198 -24.71 1.68 1.86
N ILE A 199 -23.39 1.72 1.98
CA ILE A 199 -22.47 1.36 0.90
C ILE A 199 -22.52 -0.16 0.69
N THR A 200 -23.00 -0.58 -0.46
CA THR A 200 -23.21 -2.00 -0.80
C THR A 200 -22.10 -2.58 -1.67
N LEU A 201 -20.90 -1.99 -1.64
CA LEU A 201 -19.75 -2.50 -2.40
C LEU A 201 -19.38 -3.90 -1.89
N THR A 202 -19.55 -4.93 -2.73
CA THR A 202 -19.21 -6.31 -2.41
C THR A 202 -17.71 -6.56 -2.52
N GLU A 203 -17.09 -5.96 -3.54
CA GLU A 203 -15.65 -5.96 -3.79
C GLU A 203 -15.27 -4.69 -4.57
N GLY A 204 -14.01 -4.28 -4.52
CA GLY A 204 -13.51 -3.12 -5.24
C GLY A 204 -12.82 -2.09 -4.34
N ILE A 205 -12.48 -0.98 -4.95
CA ILE A 205 -11.84 0.16 -4.32
C ILE A 205 -12.85 1.31 -4.27
N LEU A 206 -13.28 1.68 -3.08
CA LEU A 206 -14.12 2.87 -2.87
C LEU A 206 -13.22 4.11 -2.90
N PHE A 207 -13.41 4.96 -3.90
CA PHE A 207 -12.67 6.21 -4.02
C PHE A 207 -13.45 7.37 -3.42
N THR A 208 -12.79 8.15 -2.55
CA THR A 208 -13.35 9.35 -1.94
C THR A 208 -12.29 10.41 -1.69
N THR A 209 -12.68 11.56 -1.16
CA THR A 209 -11.75 12.64 -0.83
C THR A 209 -11.80 13.00 0.65
N TYR A 210 -10.70 13.59 1.15
CA TYR A 210 -10.68 14.16 2.50
C TYR A 210 -11.75 15.24 2.71
N ALA A 211 -12.06 16.01 1.66
CA ALA A 211 -13.11 17.03 1.71
C ALA A 211 -14.48 16.41 1.95
N THR A 212 -14.78 15.30 1.27
CA THR A 212 -16.05 14.57 1.46
C THR A 212 -16.16 13.99 2.87
N LEU A 213 -15.08 13.38 3.39
CA LEU A 213 -15.10 12.79 4.73
C LEU A 213 -15.17 13.82 5.86
N ARG A 214 -14.75 15.06 5.59
CA ARG A 214 -14.78 16.16 6.57
C ARG A 214 -16.11 16.90 6.57
N SER A 215 -16.95 16.73 5.56
CA SER A 215 -18.26 17.41 5.52
C SER A 215 -19.18 16.79 6.56
N ASP A 216 -19.58 17.59 7.54
CA ASP A 216 -20.62 17.22 8.47
C ASP A 216 -21.94 16.98 7.74
N ASP A 217 -22.72 16.05 8.24
CA ASP A 217 -24.10 15.83 7.78
C ASP A 217 -24.88 17.12 8.05
N ARG A 218 -25.05 17.92 7.04
CA ARG A 218 -26.00 19.05 7.10
C ARG A 218 -27.37 18.47 6.80
N GLY A 219 -27.98 17.92 7.86
CA GLY A 219 -29.33 17.46 7.85
C GLY A 219 -30.33 18.56 7.38
#